data_bbe6ececf9cc47e43254712caea4dd8c
#
_entry.id   bbe6ececf9cc47e43254712caea4dd8c
#
_cell.length_a   1.000
_cell.length_b   1.000
_cell.length_c   1.000
_cell.angle_alpha   90.00
_cell.angle_beta   90.00
_cell.angle_gamma   90.00
#
_symmetry.space_group_name_H-M   'P 1'
#
loop_
_entity.id
_entity.type
_entity.pdbx_description
1 polymer ?
#
loop_
_entity_poly.entity_id
_entity_poly.type
_entity_poly.pdbx_seq_one_letter_code
_entity_poly.pdbx_strand_id
1 'polypeptide(L)'
;MENEREVLVEVNHLNVTYGSGKKAYEAVQDANFKIYKGETFGLVGESGSGKTTIGRAILRILPTSGGEILYKGQKINGRISRQLDRQIIKEIQMIFQDPQSSLNERAKVSYIVGEGLQNVRPDLSTAQQEEKVRQALLDVGLLPEFASRFPHEFSGGQRQRIGIARALIVEPEFIVADEPISALDMSIRAQVLNLLRRLQKERGITYLFIAHDLSVMRYISDRIAVIHKGRIVELAGAEELTAHAIHPYTRSLLS
;
A
#
# COMPACT_ATOMS: atom_id res chain seq x y z
N MET A 1 -14.13 -19.13 -20.17
CA MET A 1 -13.39 -19.77 -19.06
C MET A 1 -12.77 -18.61 -18.27
N GLU A 2 -13.39 -18.19 -17.20
CA GLU A 2 -12.77 -17.28 -16.22
C GLU A 2 -11.55 -18.04 -15.69
N ASN A 3 -10.35 -17.56 -16.03
CA ASN A 3 -9.13 -18.00 -15.37
C ASN A 3 -9.37 -17.76 -13.87
N GLU A 4 -9.37 -18.80 -13.05
CA GLU A 4 -9.45 -18.68 -11.60
C GLU A 4 -8.23 -17.90 -11.12
N ARG A 5 -8.39 -16.57 -11.00
CA ARG A 5 -7.33 -15.72 -10.48
C ARG A 5 -7.10 -16.06 -9.02
N GLU A 6 -5.85 -16.31 -8.65
CA GLU A 6 -5.46 -16.57 -7.26
C GLU A 6 -5.81 -15.37 -6.37
N VAL A 7 -6.64 -15.58 -5.35
CA VAL A 7 -6.98 -14.55 -4.35
C VAL A 7 -5.81 -14.42 -3.37
N LEU A 8 -5.21 -13.24 -3.30
CA LEU A 8 -4.12 -12.96 -2.36
C LEU A 8 -4.64 -12.39 -1.04
N VAL A 9 -5.54 -11.40 -1.12
CA VAL A 9 -6.19 -10.79 0.05
C VAL A 9 -7.70 -10.87 -0.11
N GLU A 10 -8.39 -11.29 0.94
CA GLU A 10 -9.86 -11.29 0.99
C GLU A 10 -10.33 -10.57 2.24
N VAL A 11 -11.24 -9.65 2.08
CA VAL A 11 -11.84 -8.85 3.15
C VAL A 11 -13.32 -9.18 3.20
N ASN A 12 -13.77 -9.73 4.33
CA ASN A 12 -15.14 -10.19 4.53
C ASN A 12 -15.77 -9.49 5.71
N HIS A 13 -16.86 -8.76 5.47
CA HIS A 13 -17.67 -8.07 6.47
C HIS A 13 -16.83 -7.21 7.44
N LEU A 14 -15.77 -6.56 6.91
CA LEU A 14 -14.83 -5.79 7.72
C LEU A 14 -15.52 -4.58 8.34
N ASN A 15 -15.38 -4.47 9.65
CA ASN A 15 -15.82 -3.32 10.44
C ASN A 15 -14.64 -2.79 11.26
N VAL A 16 -14.47 -1.46 11.27
CA VAL A 16 -13.46 -0.79 12.10
C VAL A 16 -14.12 0.39 12.79
N THR A 17 -14.07 0.39 14.13
CA THR A 17 -14.65 1.42 14.98
C THR A 17 -13.58 2.08 15.83
N TYR A 18 -13.51 3.41 15.81
CA TYR A 18 -12.67 4.19 16.70
C TYR A 18 -13.44 4.64 17.92
N GLY A 19 -12.77 4.65 19.07
CA GLY A 19 -13.38 5.05 20.35
C GLY A 19 -14.32 4.00 20.93
N SER A 20 -15.09 4.38 21.94
CA SER A 20 -16.01 3.50 22.64
C SER A 20 -17.26 4.26 23.14
N GLY A 21 -18.35 3.54 23.39
CA GLY A 21 -19.59 4.10 23.91
C GLY A 21 -20.19 5.17 22.99
N LYS A 22 -20.68 6.29 23.57
CA LYS A 22 -21.36 7.37 22.82
C LYS A 22 -20.43 8.14 21.85
N LYS A 23 -19.11 7.97 21.94
CA LYS A 23 -18.12 8.59 21.06
C LYS A 23 -17.56 7.62 20.02
N ALA A 24 -18.14 6.43 19.90
CA ALA A 24 -17.73 5.46 18.90
C ALA A 24 -18.04 6.00 17.49
N TYR A 25 -17.04 5.88 16.59
CA TYR A 25 -17.17 6.26 15.17
C TYR A 25 -16.80 5.06 14.30
N GLU A 26 -17.75 4.60 13.51
CA GLU A 26 -17.55 3.50 12.56
C GLU A 26 -16.90 4.05 11.30
N ALA A 27 -15.59 3.84 11.19
CA ALA A 27 -14.82 4.31 10.05
C ALA A 27 -14.91 3.38 8.84
N VAL A 28 -15.16 2.09 9.07
CA VAL A 28 -15.41 1.08 8.02
C VAL A 28 -16.60 0.24 8.45
N GLN A 29 -17.54 0.06 7.52
CA GLN A 29 -18.82 -0.62 7.76
C GLN A 29 -19.03 -1.66 6.67
N ASP A 30 -18.99 -2.93 7.06
CA ASP A 30 -19.30 -4.08 6.21
C ASP A 30 -18.57 -4.09 4.85
N ALA A 31 -17.25 -3.79 4.88
CA ALA A 31 -16.46 -3.79 3.65
C ALA A 31 -16.18 -5.22 3.17
N ASN A 32 -16.45 -5.48 1.89
CA ASN A 32 -16.31 -6.77 1.25
C ASN A 32 -15.59 -6.60 -0.10
N PHE A 33 -14.42 -7.23 -0.28
CA PHE A 33 -13.69 -7.25 -1.56
C PHE A 33 -12.59 -8.31 -1.55
N LYS A 34 -12.12 -8.66 -2.76
CA LYS A 34 -10.97 -9.54 -2.98
C LYS A 34 -9.92 -8.83 -3.82
N ILE A 35 -8.65 -9.05 -3.49
CA ILE A 35 -7.50 -8.60 -4.27
C ILE A 35 -6.81 -9.83 -4.82
N TYR A 36 -6.62 -9.87 -6.13
CA TYR A 36 -5.98 -10.99 -6.80
C TYR A 36 -4.47 -10.78 -6.91
N LYS A 37 -3.73 -11.87 -6.92
CA LYS A 37 -2.28 -11.84 -7.03
C LYS A 37 -1.82 -11.15 -8.32
N GLY A 38 -0.86 -10.24 -8.20
CA GLY A 38 -0.29 -9.48 -9.30
C GLY A 38 -1.15 -8.31 -9.80
N GLU A 39 -2.37 -8.08 -9.24
CA GLU A 39 -3.17 -6.91 -9.64
C GLU A 39 -2.81 -5.65 -8.84
N THR A 40 -3.10 -4.51 -9.41
CA THR A 40 -3.23 -3.24 -8.68
C THR A 40 -4.71 -2.99 -8.41
N PHE A 41 -5.13 -3.18 -7.15
CA PHE A 41 -6.48 -2.90 -6.70
C PHE A 41 -6.56 -1.47 -6.15
N GLY A 42 -7.35 -0.63 -6.78
CA GLY A 42 -7.55 0.77 -6.39
C GLY A 42 -8.64 0.91 -5.33
N LEU A 43 -8.40 1.75 -4.32
CA LEU A 43 -9.41 2.15 -3.33
C LEU A 43 -9.51 3.68 -3.33
N VAL A 44 -10.65 4.22 -3.80
CA VAL A 44 -10.86 5.65 -4.02
C VAL A 44 -12.06 6.16 -3.22
N GLY A 45 -12.00 7.42 -2.82
CA GLY A 45 -13.07 8.12 -2.09
C GLY A 45 -12.54 9.41 -1.45
N GLU A 46 -13.42 10.23 -0.91
CA GLU A 46 -13.06 11.48 -0.22
C GLU A 46 -12.18 11.25 1.02
N SER A 47 -11.53 12.32 1.49
CA SER A 47 -10.80 12.29 2.76
C SER A 47 -11.74 11.89 3.90
N GLY A 48 -11.27 11.00 4.79
CA GLY A 48 -12.09 10.50 5.91
C GLY A 48 -13.08 9.40 5.53
N SER A 49 -13.14 8.92 4.28
CA SER A 49 -14.09 7.86 3.87
C SER A 49 -13.75 6.46 4.39
N GLY A 50 -12.57 6.25 5.00
CA GLY A 50 -12.16 4.95 5.56
C GLY A 50 -11.04 4.23 4.79
N LYS A 51 -10.49 4.79 3.70
CA LYS A 51 -9.45 4.16 2.85
C LYS A 51 -8.20 3.75 3.63
N THR A 52 -7.56 4.72 4.27
CA THR A 52 -6.36 4.50 5.11
C THR A 52 -6.64 3.54 6.26
N THR A 53 -7.85 3.58 6.81
CA THR A 53 -8.31 2.66 7.88
C THR A 53 -8.31 1.22 7.39
N ILE A 54 -8.84 0.95 6.18
CA ILE A 54 -8.79 -0.39 5.57
C ILE A 54 -7.35 -0.84 5.36
N GLY A 55 -6.50 0.00 4.77
CA GLY A 55 -5.08 -0.32 4.57
C GLY A 55 -4.37 -0.66 5.87
N ARG A 56 -4.56 0.14 6.93
CA ARG A 56 -3.98 -0.09 8.25
C ARG A 56 -4.54 -1.32 8.96
N ALA A 57 -5.80 -1.67 8.74
CA ALA A 57 -6.40 -2.90 9.26
C ALA A 57 -5.77 -4.14 8.60
N ILE A 58 -5.54 -4.12 7.28
CA ILE A 58 -4.86 -5.20 6.55
C ILE A 58 -3.41 -5.37 7.06
N LEU A 59 -2.71 -4.27 7.30
CA LEU A 59 -1.36 -4.25 7.89
C LEU A 59 -1.33 -4.60 9.38
N ARG A 60 -2.49 -4.82 10.01
CA ARG A 60 -2.62 -5.10 11.45
C ARG A 60 -2.12 -3.98 12.37
N ILE A 61 -1.97 -2.77 11.83
CA ILE A 61 -1.65 -1.56 12.61
C ILE A 61 -2.86 -1.11 13.43
N LEU A 62 -4.08 -1.36 12.89
CA LEU A 62 -5.34 -1.07 13.58
C LEU A 62 -6.11 -2.37 13.87
N PRO A 63 -6.69 -2.49 15.08
CA PRO A 63 -7.60 -3.60 15.36
C PRO A 63 -8.90 -3.44 14.58
N THR A 64 -9.52 -4.58 14.23
CA THR A 64 -10.84 -4.63 13.62
C THR A 64 -11.90 -4.81 14.70
N SER A 65 -13.08 -4.20 14.53
CA SER A 65 -14.23 -4.38 15.43
C SER A 65 -15.13 -5.54 14.99
N GLY A 66 -15.02 -5.99 13.73
CA GLY A 66 -15.79 -7.13 13.19
C GLY A 66 -15.24 -7.56 11.84
N GLY A 67 -15.72 -8.70 11.36
CA GLY A 67 -15.31 -9.29 10.11
C GLY A 67 -13.94 -9.97 10.14
N GLU A 68 -13.48 -10.35 8.95
CA GLU A 68 -12.18 -11.03 8.82
C GLU A 68 -11.40 -10.54 7.60
N ILE A 69 -10.09 -10.63 7.73
CA ILE A 69 -9.13 -10.37 6.67
C ILE A 69 -8.33 -11.65 6.48
N LEU A 70 -8.37 -12.19 5.27
CA LEU A 70 -7.60 -13.38 4.89
C LEU A 70 -6.45 -12.96 3.97
N TYR A 71 -5.28 -13.49 4.22
CA TYR A 71 -4.12 -13.41 3.35
C TYR A 71 -3.69 -14.81 2.94
N LYS A 72 -3.68 -15.12 1.64
CA LYS A 72 -3.46 -16.49 1.13
C LYS A 72 -4.38 -17.51 1.81
N GLY A 73 -5.65 -17.16 2.03
CA GLY A 73 -6.65 -17.98 2.69
C GLY A 73 -6.50 -18.12 4.21
N GLN A 74 -5.50 -17.50 4.83
CA GLN A 74 -5.28 -17.55 6.28
C GLN A 74 -5.74 -16.26 6.94
N LYS A 75 -6.53 -16.36 8.01
CA LYS A 75 -6.99 -15.20 8.78
C LYS A 75 -5.81 -14.49 9.44
N ILE A 76 -5.70 -13.18 9.17
CA ILE A 76 -4.59 -12.36 9.65
C ILE A 76 -4.99 -11.31 10.69
N ASN A 77 -6.28 -10.95 10.82
CA ASN A 77 -6.73 -10.03 11.86
C ASN A 77 -7.00 -10.75 13.20
N GLY A 78 -6.85 -10.03 14.31
CA GLY A 78 -6.96 -10.59 15.66
C GLY A 78 -5.68 -11.31 16.11
N ARG A 79 -5.83 -12.36 16.93
CA ARG A 79 -4.69 -13.15 17.43
C ARG A 79 -4.24 -14.16 16.39
N ILE A 80 -2.96 -14.14 16.06
CA ILE A 80 -2.33 -15.09 15.12
C ILE A 80 -1.07 -15.70 15.74
N SER A 81 -0.56 -16.77 15.11
CA SER A 81 0.68 -17.40 15.54
C SER A 81 1.89 -16.48 15.26
N ARG A 82 2.97 -16.63 16.05
CA ARG A 82 4.23 -15.90 15.80
C ARG A 82 4.83 -16.21 14.44
N GLN A 83 4.63 -17.41 13.92
CA GLN A 83 5.11 -17.81 12.60
C GLN A 83 4.40 -17.04 11.49
N LEU A 84 3.06 -16.97 11.55
CA LEU A 84 2.24 -16.21 10.59
C LEU A 84 2.54 -14.71 10.68
N ASP A 85 2.73 -14.18 11.89
CA ASP A 85 3.07 -12.78 12.12
C ASP A 85 4.40 -12.40 11.42
N ARG A 86 5.45 -13.22 11.59
CA ARG A 86 6.73 -13.02 10.90
C ARG A 86 6.60 -13.09 9.37
N GLN A 87 5.77 -14.01 8.86
CA GLN A 87 5.50 -14.13 7.44
C GLN A 87 4.84 -12.86 6.90
N ILE A 88 3.79 -12.37 7.59
CA ILE A 88 3.05 -11.16 7.20
C ILE A 88 3.97 -9.93 7.21
N ILE A 89 4.80 -9.75 8.24
CA ILE A 89 5.76 -8.65 8.33
C ILE A 89 6.73 -8.64 7.13
N LYS A 90 7.09 -9.80 6.60
CA LYS A 90 7.95 -9.92 5.42
C LYS A 90 7.17 -9.66 4.13
N GLU A 91 6.00 -10.29 3.98
CA GLU A 91 5.28 -10.36 2.71
C GLU A 91 4.37 -9.16 2.46
N ILE A 92 3.97 -8.41 3.51
CA ILE A 92 3.08 -7.25 3.41
C ILE A 92 3.82 -5.99 3.88
N GLN A 93 3.95 -5.01 3.01
CA GLN A 93 4.64 -3.75 3.29
C GLN A 93 3.75 -2.53 3.01
N MET A 94 4.18 -1.35 3.47
CA MET A 94 3.47 -0.09 3.27
C MET A 94 4.36 0.97 2.65
N ILE A 95 3.81 1.69 1.68
CA ILE A 95 4.33 2.96 1.20
C ILE A 95 3.43 4.06 1.79
N PHE A 96 4.01 4.96 2.57
CA PHE A 96 3.28 5.99 3.31
C PHE A 96 2.98 7.22 2.45
N GLN A 97 1.93 7.93 2.84
CA GLN A 97 1.46 9.15 2.19
C GLN A 97 2.49 10.29 2.24
N ASP A 98 3.10 10.50 3.41
CA ASP A 98 4.08 11.56 3.62
C ASP A 98 5.47 10.97 3.86
N PRO A 99 6.37 11.09 2.87
CA PRO A 99 7.74 10.61 3.03
C PRO A 99 8.53 11.42 4.07
N GLN A 100 8.15 12.65 4.37
CA GLN A 100 8.86 13.47 5.36
C GLN A 100 8.62 12.94 6.77
N SER A 101 7.37 12.66 7.13
CA SER A 101 7.04 12.14 8.46
C SER A 101 7.40 10.65 8.63
N SER A 102 7.58 9.92 7.53
CA SER A 102 7.84 8.46 7.56
C SER A 102 9.32 8.07 7.57
N LEU A 103 10.23 9.00 7.30
CA LEU A 103 11.68 8.78 7.31
C LEU A 103 12.31 9.42 8.54
N ASN A 104 13.23 8.70 9.18
CA ASN A 104 14.01 9.24 10.30
C ASN A 104 15.08 10.20 9.77
N GLU A 105 14.87 11.51 9.90
CA GLU A 105 15.77 12.57 9.43
C GLU A 105 17.19 12.51 10.04
N ARG A 106 17.39 11.76 11.13
CA ARG A 106 18.68 11.59 11.82
C ARG A 106 19.42 10.33 11.41
N ALA A 107 18.79 9.48 10.59
CA ALA A 107 19.38 8.23 10.11
C ALA A 107 19.84 8.37 8.66
N LYS A 108 20.92 7.69 8.30
CA LYS A 108 21.38 7.59 6.90
C LYS A 108 20.38 6.78 6.07
N VAL A 109 20.31 7.06 4.79
CA VAL A 109 19.46 6.32 3.83
C VAL A 109 19.75 4.83 3.86
N SER A 110 21.04 4.42 3.98
CA SER A 110 21.40 3.00 4.12
C SER A 110 20.74 2.31 5.29
N TYR A 111 20.67 2.99 6.44
CA TYR A 111 19.98 2.45 7.62
C TYR A 111 18.47 2.38 7.42
N ILE A 112 17.86 3.47 6.91
CA ILE A 112 16.40 3.55 6.69
C ILE A 112 15.93 2.46 5.73
N VAL A 113 16.64 2.27 4.61
CA VAL A 113 16.29 1.25 3.62
C VAL A 113 16.58 -0.14 4.15
N GLY A 114 17.71 -0.34 4.85
CA GLY A 114 18.17 -1.65 5.32
C GLY A 114 17.52 -2.15 6.62
N GLU A 115 16.82 -1.28 7.37
CA GLU A 115 16.26 -1.62 8.68
C GLU A 115 15.36 -2.88 8.66
N GLY A 116 14.54 -3.02 7.63
CA GLY A 116 13.67 -4.19 7.45
C GLY A 116 14.42 -5.51 7.33
N LEU A 117 15.63 -5.51 6.74
CA LEU A 117 16.43 -6.73 6.56
C LEU A 117 16.90 -7.31 7.89
N GLN A 118 17.21 -6.50 8.90
CA GLN A 118 17.69 -6.97 10.19
C GLN A 118 16.67 -7.89 10.87
N ASN A 119 15.38 -7.62 10.69
CA ASN A 119 14.31 -8.41 11.27
C ASN A 119 13.90 -9.61 10.40
N VAL A 120 13.96 -9.45 9.07
CA VAL A 120 13.44 -10.44 8.10
C VAL A 120 14.53 -11.39 7.63
N ARG A 121 15.78 -10.91 7.54
CA ARG A 121 16.94 -11.66 7.06
C ARG A 121 18.16 -11.47 7.98
N PRO A 122 18.06 -11.92 9.24
CA PRO A 122 19.18 -11.82 10.19
C PRO A 122 20.38 -12.71 9.81
N ASP A 123 20.20 -13.59 8.83
CA ASP A 123 21.22 -14.48 8.26
C ASP A 123 22.22 -13.75 7.34
N LEU A 124 21.88 -12.53 6.86
CA LEU A 124 22.73 -11.79 5.94
C LEU A 124 23.91 -11.11 6.64
N SER A 125 25.09 -11.27 6.08
CA SER A 125 26.28 -10.48 6.48
C SER A 125 26.10 -8.99 6.18
N THR A 126 26.87 -8.13 6.84
CA THR A 126 26.86 -6.68 6.60
C THR A 126 27.07 -6.35 5.11
N ALA A 127 28.04 -6.99 4.47
CA ALA A 127 28.32 -6.77 3.03
C ALA A 127 27.13 -7.15 2.14
N GLN A 128 26.42 -8.24 2.48
CA GLN A 128 25.20 -8.65 1.76
C GLN A 128 24.05 -7.68 1.97
N GLN A 129 23.89 -7.14 3.18
CA GLN A 129 22.90 -6.11 3.47
C GLN A 129 23.18 -4.81 2.70
N GLU A 130 24.45 -4.36 2.67
CA GLU A 130 24.88 -3.19 1.91
C GLU A 130 24.60 -3.36 0.41
N GLU A 131 24.89 -4.54 -0.16
CA GLU A 131 24.60 -4.82 -1.56
C GLU A 131 23.10 -4.81 -1.86
N LYS A 132 22.25 -5.35 -0.96
CA LYS A 132 20.78 -5.26 -1.10
C LYS A 132 20.27 -3.82 -1.03
N VAL A 133 20.83 -2.99 -0.15
CA VAL A 133 20.52 -1.56 -0.08
C VAL A 133 20.92 -0.86 -1.38
N ARG A 134 22.11 -1.12 -1.89
CA ARG A 134 22.58 -0.58 -3.16
C ARG A 134 21.62 -0.93 -4.31
N GLN A 135 21.22 -2.19 -4.39
CA GLN A 135 20.29 -2.66 -5.41
C GLN A 135 18.90 -2.03 -5.25
N ALA A 136 18.38 -1.94 -4.03
CA ALA A 136 17.08 -1.32 -3.76
C ALA A 136 17.05 0.17 -4.17
N LEU A 137 18.15 0.91 -4.00
CA LEU A 137 18.27 2.29 -4.47
C LEU A 137 18.27 2.35 -6.01
N LEU A 138 19.01 1.48 -6.69
CA LEU A 138 19.02 1.39 -8.16
C LEU A 138 17.62 1.08 -8.71
N ASP A 139 16.90 0.15 -8.07
CA ASP A 139 15.55 -0.25 -8.49
C ASP A 139 14.55 0.92 -8.52
N VAL A 140 14.73 1.88 -7.63
CA VAL A 140 13.92 3.10 -7.59
C VAL A 140 14.52 4.29 -8.35
N GLY A 141 15.63 4.06 -9.07
CA GLY A 141 16.30 5.08 -9.87
C GLY A 141 17.07 6.13 -9.05
N LEU A 142 17.61 5.72 -7.91
CA LEU A 142 18.52 6.51 -7.08
C LEU A 142 19.94 5.97 -7.20
N LEU A 143 20.92 6.87 -7.07
CA LEU A 143 22.34 6.51 -7.11
C LEU A 143 22.75 5.78 -5.83
N PRO A 144 23.56 4.71 -5.91
CA PRO A 144 24.02 3.97 -4.73
C PRO A 144 24.78 4.82 -3.69
N GLU A 145 25.55 5.82 -4.12
CA GLU A 145 26.25 6.75 -3.24
C GLU A 145 25.33 7.57 -2.33
N PHE A 146 24.04 7.65 -2.65
CA PHE A 146 23.03 8.29 -1.79
C PHE A 146 22.79 7.53 -0.48
N ALA A 147 23.23 6.28 -0.37
CA ALA A 147 23.14 5.47 0.83
C ALA A 147 23.78 6.13 2.08
N SER A 148 24.85 6.94 1.87
CA SER A 148 25.56 7.63 2.96
C SER A 148 24.94 8.94 3.41
N ARG A 149 23.95 9.47 2.68
CA ARG A 149 23.29 10.75 2.91
C ARG A 149 22.11 10.64 3.87
N PHE A 150 21.60 11.80 4.31
CA PHE A 150 20.42 11.91 5.19
C PHE A 150 19.17 12.36 4.40
N PRO A 151 17.95 12.05 4.86
CA PRO A 151 16.72 12.40 4.15
C PRO A 151 16.56 13.89 3.83
N HIS A 152 16.98 14.80 4.71
CA HIS A 152 16.88 16.25 4.50
C HIS A 152 17.71 16.78 3.30
N GLU A 153 18.64 15.99 2.77
CA GLU A 153 19.44 16.33 1.59
C GLU A 153 18.73 16.02 0.25
N PHE A 154 17.49 15.49 0.30
CA PHE A 154 16.77 15.01 -0.88
C PHE A 154 15.50 15.80 -1.15
N SER A 155 15.10 15.86 -2.43
CA SER A 155 13.79 16.38 -2.84
C SER A 155 12.65 15.47 -2.36
N GLY A 156 11.41 16.00 -2.35
CA GLY A 156 10.23 15.22 -1.98
C GLY A 156 10.07 13.93 -2.80
N GLY A 157 10.29 14.00 -4.11
CA GLY A 157 10.23 12.82 -4.99
C GLY A 157 11.35 11.80 -4.73
N GLN A 158 12.55 12.25 -4.38
CA GLN A 158 13.65 11.37 -3.99
C GLN A 158 13.37 10.71 -2.63
N ARG A 159 12.84 11.44 -1.65
CA ARG A 159 12.41 10.88 -0.36
C ARG A 159 11.31 9.83 -0.54
N GLN A 160 10.35 10.07 -1.45
CA GLN A 160 9.34 9.07 -1.79
C GLN A 160 9.96 7.80 -2.36
N ARG A 161 10.95 7.92 -3.26
CA ARG A 161 11.69 6.78 -3.80
C ARG A 161 12.47 6.02 -2.72
N ILE A 162 13.04 6.72 -1.73
CA ILE A 162 13.68 6.09 -0.55
C ILE A 162 12.64 5.28 0.24
N GLY A 163 11.42 5.83 0.46
CA GLY A 163 10.31 5.11 1.11
C GLY A 163 9.87 3.87 0.33
N ILE A 164 9.84 3.96 -1.01
CA ILE A 164 9.56 2.80 -1.88
C ILE A 164 10.68 1.76 -1.76
N ALA A 165 11.96 2.16 -1.82
CA ALA A 165 13.10 1.26 -1.66
C ALA A 165 13.07 0.51 -0.32
N ARG A 166 12.71 1.21 0.78
CA ARG A 166 12.51 0.63 2.11
C ARG A 166 11.44 -0.46 2.10
N ALA A 167 10.32 -0.25 1.42
CA ALA A 167 9.27 -1.25 1.32
C ALA A 167 9.70 -2.46 0.46
N LEU A 168 10.48 -2.24 -0.60
CA LEU A 168 10.88 -3.27 -1.56
C LEU A 168 12.00 -4.18 -1.09
N ILE A 169 12.86 -3.72 -0.17
CA ILE A 169 14.10 -4.44 0.18
C ILE A 169 13.86 -5.81 0.81
N VAL A 170 12.71 -6.00 1.44
CA VAL A 170 12.30 -7.28 2.03
C VAL A 170 11.60 -8.21 1.02
N GLU A 171 11.49 -7.78 -0.25
CA GLU A 171 10.87 -8.53 -1.35
C GLU A 171 9.42 -8.93 -1.04
N PRO A 172 8.52 -7.94 -0.80
CA PRO A 172 7.14 -8.21 -0.43
C PRO A 172 6.33 -8.74 -1.62
N GLU A 173 5.29 -9.53 -1.34
CA GLU A 173 4.30 -9.93 -2.34
C GLU A 173 3.14 -8.92 -2.44
N PHE A 174 2.85 -8.22 -1.35
CA PHE A 174 1.75 -7.26 -1.26
C PHE A 174 2.19 -5.94 -0.64
N ILE A 175 1.80 -4.84 -1.28
CA ILE A 175 2.09 -3.48 -0.81
C ILE A 175 0.81 -2.66 -0.71
N VAL A 176 0.57 -2.09 0.46
CA VAL A 176 -0.41 -1.03 0.66
C VAL A 176 0.25 0.30 0.35
N ALA A 177 -0.12 0.95 -0.74
CA ALA A 177 0.35 2.27 -1.13
C ALA A 177 -0.71 3.32 -0.74
N ASP A 178 -0.51 3.95 0.41
CA ASP A 178 -1.46 4.93 0.97
C ASP A 178 -1.11 6.33 0.47
N GLU A 179 -1.87 6.82 -0.50
CA GLU A 179 -1.69 8.12 -1.17
C GLU A 179 -0.23 8.46 -1.55
N PRO A 180 0.51 7.55 -2.21
CA PRO A 180 1.98 7.64 -2.35
C PRO A 180 2.47 8.81 -3.21
N ILE A 181 1.57 9.57 -3.81
CA ILE A 181 1.88 10.68 -4.73
C ILE A 181 1.21 11.99 -4.34
N SER A 182 0.40 12.02 -3.27
CA SER A 182 -0.42 13.20 -2.93
C SER A 182 0.40 14.46 -2.63
N ALA A 183 1.56 14.31 -1.97
CA ALA A 183 2.46 15.39 -1.59
C ALA A 183 3.48 15.78 -2.68
N LEU A 184 3.39 15.22 -3.89
CA LEU A 184 4.37 15.41 -4.97
C LEU A 184 3.86 16.35 -6.07
N ASP A 185 4.78 17.05 -6.73
CA ASP A 185 4.50 17.84 -7.93
C ASP A 185 4.05 16.94 -9.09
N MET A 186 3.25 17.48 -10.02
CA MET A 186 2.64 16.73 -11.13
C MET A 186 3.64 15.92 -11.96
N SER A 187 4.80 16.49 -12.30
CA SER A 187 5.84 15.81 -13.07
C SER A 187 6.46 14.62 -12.32
N ILE A 188 6.62 14.77 -11.01
CA ILE A 188 7.16 13.73 -10.14
C ILE A 188 6.13 12.63 -9.87
N ARG A 189 4.82 12.98 -9.76
CA ARG A 189 3.72 12.00 -9.64
C ARG A 189 3.78 10.97 -10.77
N ALA A 190 3.89 11.43 -12.02
CA ALA A 190 3.96 10.54 -13.18
C ALA A 190 5.17 9.58 -13.12
N GLN A 191 6.33 10.08 -12.68
CA GLN A 191 7.53 9.26 -12.53
C GLN A 191 7.37 8.17 -11.46
N VAL A 192 6.75 8.51 -10.30
CA VAL A 192 6.51 7.55 -9.22
C VAL A 192 5.46 6.52 -9.63
N LEU A 193 4.38 6.92 -10.31
CA LEU A 193 3.38 5.99 -10.84
C LEU A 193 3.98 5.00 -11.84
N ASN A 194 4.80 5.49 -12.78
CA ASN A 194 5.51 4.65 -13.75
C ASN A 194 6.47 3.68 -13.05
N LEU A 195 7.17 4.13 -12.00
CA LEU A 195 8.04 3.28 -11.19
C LEU A 195 7.24 2.14 -10.54
N LEU A 196 6.12 2.43 -9.86
CA LEU A 196 5.30 1.42 -9.19
C LEU A 196 4.71 0.43 -10.19
N ARG A 197 4.24 0.90 -11.36
CA ARG A 197 3.73 0.05 -12.44
C ARG A 197 4.80 -0.86 -13.04
N ARG A 198 6.02 -0.35 -13.22
CA ARG A 198 7.16 -1.14 -13.65
C ARG A 198 7.48 -2.24 -12.65
N LEU A 199 7.57 -1.90 -11.36
CA LEU A 199 7.85 -2.86 -10.28
C LEU A 199 6.77 -3.93 -10.17
N GLN A 200 5.49 -3.58 -10.35
CA GLN A 200 4.40 -4.55 -10.42
C GLN A 200 4.66 -5.58 -11.53
N LYS A 201 4.95 -5.11 -12.74
CA LYS A 201 5.15 -5.99 -13.90
C LYS A 201 6.41 -6.85 -13.80
N GLU A 202 7.52 -6.27 -13.35
CA GLU A 202 8.82 -6.94 -13.28
C GLU A 202 8.91 -7.92 -12.12
N ARG A 203 8.24 -7.64 -10.99
CA ARG A 203 8.36 -8.43 -9.75
C ARG A 203 7.08 -9.15 -9.34
N GLY A 204 5.99 -8.97 -10.06
CA GLY A 204 4.69 -9.57 -9.74
C GLY A 204 4.07 -9.08 -8.44
N ILE A 205 4.44 -7.86 -8.00
CA ILE A 205 3.93 -7.28 -6.75
C ILE A 205 2.44 -6.98 -6.88
N THR A 206 1.66 -7.33 -5.87
CA THR A 206 0.25 -6.96 -5.76
C THR A 206 0.13 -5.66 -4.97
N TYR A 207 -0.69 -4.72 -5.43
CA TYR A 207 -0.92 -3.45 -4.75
C TYR A 207 -2.36 -3.28 -4.27
N LEU A 208 -2.53 -2.77 -3.04
CA LEU A 208 -3.68 -1.96 -2.66
C LEU A 208 -3.27 -0.50 -2.80
N PHE A 209 -3.73 0.15 -3.86
CA PHE A 209 -3.40 1.55 -4.12
C PHE A 209 -4.53 2.46 -3.64
N ILE A 210 -4.24 3.32 -2.67
CA ILE A 210 -5.20 4.25 -2.09
C ILE A 210 -4.93 5.65 -2.66
N ALA A 211 -5.96 6.30 -3.20
CA ALA A 211 -5.91 7.69 -3.61
C ALA A 211 -7.32 8.33 -3.54
N HIS A 212 -7.37 9.65 -3.73
CA HIS A 212 -8.62 10.39 -3.82
C HIS A 212 -8.98 10.80 -5.26
N ASP A 213 -8.05 10.60 -6.21
CA ASP A 213 -8.18 11.00 -7.61
C ASP A 213 -8.46 9.79 -8.51
N LEU A 214 -9.63 9.76 -9.13
CA LEU A 214 -10.04 8.70 -10.05
C LEU A 214 -9.21 8.65 -11.34
N SER A 215 -8.67 9.78 -11.80
CA SER A 215 -7.81 9.82 -12.99
C SER A 215 -6.51 9.06 -12.75
N VAL A 216 -5.93 9.22 -11.55
CA VAL A 216 -4.77 8.44 -11.12
C VAL A 216 -5.11 6.96 -11.03
N MET A 217 -6.28 6.64 -10.45
CA MET A 217 -6.73 5.27 -10.28
C MET A 217 -6.93 4.56 -11.62
N ARG A 218 -7.56 5.23 -12.60
CA ARG A 218 -7.73 4.70 -13.95
C ARG A 218 -6.38 4.34 -14.60
N TYR A 219 -5.35 5.14 -14.33
CA TYR A 219 -4.02 4.92 -14.92
C TYR A 219 -3.29 3.71 -14.34
N ILE A 220 -3.40 3.49 -13.00
CA ILE A 220 -2.55 2.50 -12.32
C ILE A 220 -3.29 1.21 -11.97
N SER A 221 -4.62 1.24 -11.79
CA SER A 221 -5.38 0.12 -11.23
C SER A 221 -6.00 -0.77 -12.31
N ASP A 222 -6.08 -2.06 -12.04
CA ASP A 222 -6.83 -3.03 -12.83
C ASP A 222 -8.33 -3.00 -12.46
N ARG A 223 -8.63 -2.90 -11.16
CA ARG A 223 -9.97 -2.80 -10.60
C ARG A 223 -9.99 -1.69 -9.54
N ILE A 224 -11.15 -1.06 -9.37
CA ILE A 224 -11.34 0.04 -8.43
C ILE A 224 -12.56 -0.23 -7.55
N ALA A 225 -12.38 -0.10 -6.24
CA ALA A 225 -13.46 0.01 -5.27
C ALA A 225 -13.63 1.47 -4.85
N VAL A 226 -14.86 1.96 -4.90
CA VAL A 226 -15.24 3.29 -4.44
C VAL A 226 -15.79 3.17 -3.03
N ILE A 227 -15.19 3.90 -2.09
CA ILE A 227 -15.65 3.94 -0.70
C ILE A 227 -16.26 5.29 -0.35
N HIS A 228 -17.45 5.29 0.22
CA HIS A 228 -18.15 6.46 0.71
C HIS A 228 -18.67 6.22 2.12
N LYS A 229 -18.31 7.11 3.06
CA LYS A 229 -18.75 7.03 4.47
C LYS A 229 -18.56 5.64 5.09
N GLY A 230 -17.40 5.04 4.87
CA GLY A 230 -17.04 3.74 5.42
C GLY A 230 -17.57 2.51 4.67
N ARG A 231 -18.34 2.67 3.60
CA ARG A 231 -18.94 1.58 2.82
C ARG A 231 -18.37 1.53 1.40
N ILE A 232 -18.14 0.33 0.90
CA ILE A 232 -17.86 0.12 -0.53
C ILE A 232 -19.18 0.28 -1.26
N VAL A 233 -19.28 1.29 -2.13
CA VAL A 233 -20.51 1.62 -2.86
C VAL A 233 -20.49 1.14 -4.30
N GLU A 234 -19.30 0.95 -4.88
CA GLU A 234 -19.14 0.43 -6.23
C GLU A 234 -17.79 -0.27 -6.36
N LEU A 235 -17.72 -1.35 -7.15
CA LEU A 235 -16.49 -2.07 -7.46
C LEU A 235 -16.59 -2.61 -8.89
N ALA A 236 -15.64 -2.23 -9.75
CA ALA A 236 -15.60 -2.67 -11.14
C ALA A 236 -14.17 -2.62 -11.71
N GLY A 237 -13.97 -3.08 -12.94
CA GLY A 237 -12.76 -2.81 -13.71
C GLY A 237 -12.51 -1.31 -13.85
N ALA A 238 -11.25 -0.88 -13.86
CA ALA A 238 -10.91 0.55 -13.86
C ALA A 238 -11.50 1.30 -15.08
N GLU A 239 -11.45 0.71 -16.27
CA GLU A 239 -12.04 1.29 -17.48
C GLU A 239 -13.58 1.29 -17.42
N GLU A 240 -14.17 0.18 -16.97
CA GLU A 240 -15.62 0.06 -16.85
C GLU A 240 -16.19 1.09 -15.85
N LEU A 241 -15.57 1.21 -14.68
CA LEU A 241 -16.00 2.15 -13.64
C LEU A 241 -15.94 3.60 -14.12
N THR A 242 -14.89 3.95 -14.88
CA THR A 242 -14.72 5.32 -15.39
C THR A 242 -15.64 5.64 -16.56
N ALA A 243 -15.99 4.64 -17.37
CA ALA A 243 -16.88 4.82 -18.53
C ALA A 243 -18.37 4.72 -18.15
N HIS A 244 -18.72 3.87 -17.20
CA HIS A 244 -20.10 3.47 -16.89
C HIS A 244 -20.41 3.45 -15.39
N ALA A 245 -19.92 4.47 -14.64
CA ALA A 245 -20.22 4.58 -13.21
C ALA A 245 -21.74 4.53 -12.94
N ILE A 246 -22.16 3.61 -12.06
CA ILE A 246 -23.56 3.38 -11.72
C ILE A 246 -23.96 4.20 -10.50
N HIS A 247 -23.14 4.18 -9.45
CA HIS A 247 -23.46 4.85 -8.19
C HIS A 247 -23.38 6.38 -8.32
N PRO A 248 -24.36 7.16 -7.81
CA PRO A 248 -24.34 8.62 -7.92
C PRO A 248 -23.09 9.28 -7.36
N TYR A 249 -22.54 8.77 -6.26
CA TYR A 249 -21.31 9.25 -5.66
C TYR A 249 -20.09 9.02 -6.58
N THR A 250 -20.00 7.86 -7.23
CA THR A 250 -18.94 7.60 -8.21
C THR A 250 -18.98 8.59 -9.37
N ARG A 251 -20.20 8.89 -9.86
CA ARG A 251 -20.43 9.91 -10.91
C ARG A 251 -19.96 11.30 -10.47
N SER A 252 -20.21 11.66 -9.20
CA SER A 252 -19.77 12.96 -8.66
C SER A 252 -18.24 13.07 -8.50
N LEU A 253 -17.54 11.94 -8.37
CA LEU A 253 -16.07 11.91 -8.34
C LEU A 253 -15.46 12.02 -9.74
N LEU A 254 -16.23 11.74 -10.80
CA LEU A 254 -15.83 11.81 -12.20
C LEU A 254 -16.09 13.19 -12.84
N SER A 255 -17.00 14.00 -12.24
CA SER A 255 -17.34 15.35 -12.69
C SER A 255 -16.33 16.40 -12.22
#